data_ee9844e82109ef98560b1d4a246eec79
#
_entry.id   ee9844e82109ef98560b1d4a246eec79
#
_cell.length_a   1.000
_cell.length_b   1.000
_cell.length_c   1.000
_cell.angle_alpha   90.00
_cell.angle_beta   90.00
_cell.angle_gamma   90.00
#
_symmetry.space_group_name_H-M   'P 1'
#
loop_
_entity.id
_entity.type
_entity.pdbx_description
1 polymer ?
#
loop_
_entity_poly.entity_id
_entity_poly.type
_entity_poly.pdbx_seq_one_letter_code
_entity_poly.pdbx_strand_id
1 'polypeptide(L)'
;REKNSEGLKPGTVNRKLAVLSAIFTKAKKDGYFVPDFKIDKVPDMESKPPKYYAADELQLIYDHDPIHQHWWKLLVNTGMRLGELHQLKTADIRNGSIYLVSSSDARTKSKKWRLIPLSKGAEKALQVFDLTQEYVLPRFHKDSIKTAFQRACKRAGIAKGKHGVHCLRHTFASNLVMNKVPLHTVQKLLGHANIKTTEQYAHLSPDYLKDSLEGVDF
;
A
#
# COMPACT_ATOMS: atom_id res chain seq x y z
N ARG A 1 28.28 -10.34 7.32
CA ARG A 1 28.65 -9.07 8.01
C ARG A 1 29.27 -8.04 7.06
N GLU A 2 30.11 -8.43 6.12
CA GLU A 2 30.77 -7.49 5.17
C GLU A 2 29.81 -6.70 4.30
N LYS A 3 28.68 -7.27 3.86
CA LYS A 3 27.70 -6.51 3.03
C LYS A 3 26.85 -5.48 3.81
N ASN A 4 26.86 -5.50 5.13
CA ASN A 4 26.29 -4.42 5.93
C ASN A 4 27.20 -3.17 5.93
N SER A 5 28.49 -3.33 5.69
CA SER A 5 29.43 -2.22 5.50
C SER A 5 29.19 -1.45 4.19
N GLU A 6 28.52 -2.06 3.22
CA GLU A 6 28.10 -1.44 1.95
C GLU A 6 26.82 -0.57 2.06
N GLY A 7 26.29 -0.34 3.27
CA GLY A 7 25.13 0.55 3.49
C GLY A 7 23.78 -0.04 3.08
N LEU A 8 23.65 -1.34 2.87
CA LEU A 8 22.35 -1.99 2.58
C LEU A 8 21.48 -2.05 3.83
N LYS A 9 20.20 -1.70 3.67
CA LYS A 9 19.21 -1.81 4.75
C LYS A 9 18.97 -3.29 5.14
N PRO A 10 18.75 -3.61 6.45
CA PRO A 10 18.48 -4.97 6.92
C PRO A 10 17.40 -5.70 6.12
N GLY A 11 16.28 -5.06 5.82
CA GLY A 11 15.23 -5.67 4.99
C GLY A 11 15.67 -6.05 3.58
N THR A 12 16.62 -5.31 2.97
CA THR A 12 17.20 -5.67 1.65
C THR A 12 18.12 -6.89 1.78
N VAL A 13 18.93 -6.95 2.84
CA VAL A 13 19.79 -8.09 3.15
C VAL A 13 18.92 -9.32 3.39
N ASN A 14 17.91 -9.23 4.26
CA ASN A 14 17.01 -10.33 4.58
C ASN A 14 16.26 -10.86 3.35
N ARG A 15 15.90 -9.99 2.39
CA ARG A 15 15.31 -10.42 1.11
C ARG A 15 16.30 -11.26 0.30
N LYS A 16 17.57 -10.86 0.21
CA LYS A 16 18.62 -11.63 -0.48
C LYS A 16 18.86 -12.98 0.23
N LEU A 17 18.92 -12.99 1.56
CA LEU A 17 19.07 -14.21 2.35
C LEU A 17 17.88 -15.17 2.17
N ALA A 18 16.65 -14.64 2.07
CA ALA A 18 15.48 -15.47 1.79
C ALA A 18 15.54 -16.14 0.40
N VAL A 19 16.08 -15.45 -0.62
CA VAL A 19 16.30 -16.04 -1.95
C VAL A 19 17.33 -17.16 -1.87
N LEU A 20 18.45 -16.96 -1.19
CA LEU A 20 19.47 -18.00 -0.98
C LEU A 20 18.89 -19.22 -0.25
N SER A 21 18.14 -19.00 0.83
CA SER A 21 17.46 -20.08 1.56
C SER A 21 16.52 -20.89 0.65
N ALA A 22 15.76 -20.21 -0.21
CA ALA A 22 14.87 -20.87 -1.15
C ALA A 22 15.64 -21.71 -2.20
N ILE A 23 16.79 -21.22 -2.69
CA ILE A 23 17.65 -21.94 -3.64
C ILE A 23 18.19 -23.23 -2.97
N PHE A 24 18.72 -23.14 -1.75
CA PHE A 24 19.24 -24.30 -1.04
C PHE A 24 18.15 -25.32 -0.69
N THR A 25 16.98 -24.84 -0.27
CA THR A 25 15.82 -25.72 -0.03
C THR A 25 15.41 -26.46 -1.30
N LYS A 26 15.43 -25.78 -2.45
CA LYS A 26 15.14 -26.41 -3.73
C LYS A 26 16.21 -27.40 -4.13
N ALA A 27 17.49 -27.06 -4.03
CA ALA A 27 18.61 -27.94 -4.35
C ALA A 27 18.55 -29.24 -3.53
N LYS A 28 18.30 -29.14 -2.20
CA LYS A 28 18.12 -30.31 -1.33
C LYS A 28 16.93 -31.18 -1.79
N LYS A 29 15.81 -30.56 -2.20
CA LYS A 29 14.66 -31.28 -2.74
C LYS A 29 14.94 -31.96 -4.08
N ASP A 30 15.80 -31.37 -4.90
CA ASP A 30 16.20 -31.91 -6.19
C ASP A 30 17.34 -32.96 -6.10
N GLY A 31 17.74 -33.39 -4.87
CA GLY A 31 18.70 -34.45 -4.60
C GLY A 31 20.18 -34.00 -4.53
N TYR A 32 20.45 -32.70 -4.61
CA TYR A 32 21.82 -32.19 -4.46
C TYR A 32 22.23 -32.20 -2.99
N PHE A 33 23.49 -32.49 -2.75
CA PHE A 33 24.08 -32.37 -1.40
C PHE A 33 24.12 -30.89 -1.00
N VAL A 34 23.42 -30.55 0.07
CA VAL A 34 23.44 -29.21 0.69
C VAL A 34 23.78 -29.39 2.15
N PRO A 35 24.89 -28.82 2.63
CA PRO A 35 25.23 -28.87 4.05
C PRO A 35 24.13 -28.28 4.91
N ASP A 36 23.93 -28.82 6.10
CA ASP A 36 23.00 -28.24 7.06
C ASP A 36 23.62 -26.97 7.66
N PHE A 37 23.02 -25.83 7.30
CA PHE A 37 23.40 -24.54 7.86
C PHE A 37 22.13 -23.68 8.03
N LYS A 38 22.19 -22.81 9.00
CA LYS A 38 21.10 -21.86 9.29
C LYS A 38 21.48 -20.50 8.73
N ILE A 39 20.60 -19.94 7.94
CA ILE A 39 20.71 -18.55 7.48
C ILE A 39 20.00 -17.66 8.49
N ASP A 40 20.78 -17.02 9.36
CA ASP A 40 20.22 -16.08 10.32
C ASP A 40 19.86 -14.75 9.63
N LYS A 41 18.69 -14.25 9.98
CA LYS A 41 18.26 -12.92 9.53
C LYS A 41 19.03 -11.85 10.28
N VAL A 42 19.36 -10.78 9.55
CA VAL A 42 19.84 -9.55 10.20
C VAL A 42 18.69 -8.96 10.99
N PRO A 43 18.88 -8.62 12.28
CA PRO A 43 17.84 -7.95 13.06
C PRO A 43 17.35 -6.69 12.33
N ASP A 44 16.04 -6.59 12.16
CA ASP A 44 15.43 -5.38 11.62
C ASP A 44 15.32 -4.40 12.79
N MET A 45 15.97 -3.26 12.69
CA MET A 45 15.72 -2.16 13.62
C MET A 45 14.25 -1.76 13.44
N GLU A 46 13.58 -1.35 14.52
CA GLU A 46 12.17 -0.98 14.56
C GLU A 46 11.69 -0.34 13.26
N SER A 47 10.65 -0.94 12.66
CA SER A 47 10.08 -0.43 11.43
C SER A 47 9.56 0.98 11.69
N LYS A 48 10.16 1.97 11.04
CA LYS A 48 9.67 3.36 11.13
C LYS A 48 8.21 3.41 10.74
N PRO A 49 7.38 4.17 11.47
CA PRO A 49 5.96 4.29 11.13
C PRO A 49 5.79 4.73 9.68
N PRO A 50 4.75 4.27 9.00
CA PRO A 50 4.48 4.64 7.63
C PRO A 50 4.25 6.14 7.51
N LYS A 51 4.88 6.75 6.50
CA LYS A 51 4.68 8.16 6.19
C LYS A 51 3.37 8.35 5.47
N TYR A 52 2.63 9.37 5.82
CA TYR A 52 1.38 9.77 5.16
C TYR A 52 1.38 11.27 4.88
N TYR A 53 0.48 11.72 4.01
CA TYR A 53 0.34 13.12 3.66
C TYR A 53 -0.71 13.79 4.54
N ALA A 54 -0.45 15.03 4.94
CA ALA A 54 -1.45 15.94 5.45
C ALA A 54 -2.32 16.49 4.29
N ALA A 55 -3.45 17.11 4.60
CA ALA A 55 -4.38 17.59 3.58
C ALA A 55 -3.78 18.70 2.70
N ASP A 56 -3.01 19.60 3.29
CA ASP A 56 -2.28 20.66 2.61
C ASP A 56 -1.19 20.11 1.69
N GLU A 57 -0.45 19.09 2.13
CA GLU A 57 0.55 18.40 1.30
C GLU A 57 -0.09 17.75 0.06
N LEU A 58 -1.27 17.14 0.23
CA LEU A 58 -2.02 16.56 -0.89
C LEU A 58 -2.46 17.64 -1.88
N GLN A 59 -2.96 18.77 -1.37
CA GLN A 59 -3.39 19.88 -2.23
C GLN A 59 -2.21 20.42 -3.05
N LEU A 60 -1.07 20.65 -2.42
CA LEU A 60 0.17 21.07 -3.11
C LEU A 60 0.58 20.07 -4.20
N ILE A 61 0.49 18.77 -3.95
CA ILE A 61 0.78 17.74 -4.96
C ILE A 61 -0.19 17.85 -6.14
N TYR A 62 -1.48 18.06 -5.88
CA TYR A 62 -2.50 18.19 -6.93
C TYR A 62 -2.27 19.42 -7.79
N ASP A 63 -1.93 20.55 -7.19
CA ASP A 63 -1.67 21.81 -7.89
C ASP A 63 -0.43 21.70 -8.80
N HIS A 64 0.56 20.90 -8.41
CA HIS A 64 1.77 20.67 -9.18
C HIS A 64 1.68 19.49 -10.18
N ASP A 65 0.53 18.81 -10.23
CA ASP A 65 0.25 17.77 -11.23
C ASP A 65 -1.23 17.75 -11.65
N PRO A 66 -1.70 18.83 -12.33
CA PRO A 66 -3.09 18.95 -12.73
C PRO A 66 -3.52 17.84 -13.70
N ILE A 67 -2.60 17.25 -14.44
CA ILE A 67 -2.89 16.18 -15.42
C ILE A 67 -3.30 14.88 -14.70
N HIS A 68 -2.60 14.50 -13.64
CA HIS A 68 -2.86 13.23 -12.96
C HIS A 68 -3.52 13.40 -11.58
N GLN A 69 -3.89 14.61 -11.15
CA GLN A 69 -4.45 14.86 -9.82
C GLN A 69 -5.65 13.96 -9.49
N HIS A 70 -6.49 13.64 -10.47
CA HIS A 70 -7.67 12.79 -10.25
C HIS A 70 -7.29 11.33 -10.00
N TRP A 71 -6.17 10.87 -10.55
CA TRP A 71 -5.60 9.55 -10.25
C TRP A 71 -5.14 9.48 -8.79
N TRP A 72 -4.48 10.56 -8.33
CA TRP A 72 -4.01 10.66 -6.94
C TRP A 72 -5.18 10.78 -5.96
N LYS A 73 -6.21 11.56 -6.33
CA LYS A 73 -7.46 11.67 -5.56
C LYS A 73 -8.17 10.31 -5.46
N LEU A 74 -8.22 9.54 -6.53
CA LEU A 74 -8.82 8.20 -6.50
C LEU A 74 -8.01 7.24 -5.63
N LEU A 75 -6.68 7.22 -5.76
CA LEU A 75 -5.81 6.37 -4.94
C LEU A 75 -5.89 6.69 -3.44
N VAL A 76 -5.91 7.98 -3.07
CA VAL A 76 -5.98 8.37 -1.66
C VAL A 76 -7.34 8.13 -1.03
N ASN A 77 -8.42 8.11 -1.82
CA ASN A 77 -9.78 7.86 -1.34
C ASN A 77 -10.20 6.38 -1.37
N THR A 78 -9.40 5.51 -1.97
CA THR A 78 -9.71 4.07 -2.10
C THR A 78 -8.65 3.17 -1.49
N GLY A 79 -7.45 3.68 -1.25
CA GLY A 79 -6.32 2.90 -0.78
C GLY A 79 -5.83 1.82 -1.75
N MET A 80 -6.25 1.86 -3.03
CA MET A 80 -5.80 0.92 -4.05
C MET A 80 -4.28 1.00 -4.28
N ARG A 81 -3.69 -0.12 -4.72
CA ARG A 81 -2.33 -0.11 -5.25
C ARG A 81 -2.32 0.47 -6.66
N LEU A 82 -1.22 1.10 -7.06
CA LEU A 82 -1.08 1.62 -8.44
C LEU A 82 -1.33 0.52 -9.50
N GLY A 83 -0.91 -0.71 -9.21
CA GLY A 83 -1.16 -1.85 -10.10
C GLY A 83 -2.62 -2.23 -10.22
N GLU A 84 -3.40 -2.07 -9.16
CA GLU A 84 -4.84 -2.30 -9.15
C GLU A 84 -5.56 -1.20 -9.94
N LEU A 85 -5.19 0.05 -9.73
CA LEU A 85 -5.70 1.17 -10.51
C LEU A 85 -5.40 1.02 -12.01
N HIS A 86 -4.21 0.56 -12.38
CA HIS A 86 -3.83 0.31 -13.77
C HIS A 86 -4.70 -0.76 -14.46
N GLN A 87 -5.26 -1.68 -13.70
CA GLN A 87 -6.05 -2.80 -14.21
C GLN A 87 -7.55 -2.63 -13.92
N LEU A 88 -7.95 -1.51 -13.30
CA LEU A 88 -9.33 -1.26 -12.92
C LEU A 88 -10.21 -1.12 -14.17
N LYS A 89 -11.16 -2.02 -14.31
CA LYS A 89 -12.18 -1.95 -15.35
C LYS A 89 -13.40 -1.17 -14.86
N THR A 90 -14.09 -0.52 -15.77
CA THR A 90 -15.34 0.19 -15.47
C THR A 90 -16.42 -0.78 -14.97
N ALA A 91 -16.46 -1.99 -15.49
CA ALA A 91 -17.36 -3.06 -15.04
C ALA A 91 -17.12 -3.50 -13.57
N ASP A 92 -15.94 -3.20 -13.02
CA ASP A 92 -15.63 -3.49 -11.62
C ASP A 92 -16.23 -2.45 -10.66
N ILE A 93 -16.77 -1.34 -11.20
CA ILE A 93 -17.42 -0.28 -10.42
C ILE A 93 -18.93 -0.45 -10.55
N ARG A 94 -19.55 -0.91 -9.47
CA ARG A 94 -20.98 -1.15 -9.44
C ARG A 94 -21.55 -1.06 -8.03
N ASN A 95 -22.82 -0.75 -7.89
CA ASN A 95 -23.52 -0.68 -6.60
C ASN A 95 -22.78 0.19 -5.55
N GLY A 96 -22.24 1.34 -5.96
CA GLY A 96 -21.49 2.26 -5.07
C GLY A 96 -20.18 1.67 -4.52
N SER A 97 -19.58 0.71 -5.20
CA SER A 97 -18.38 0.03 -4.73
C SER A 97 -17.45 -0.40 -5.87
N ILE A 98 -16.17 -0.52 -5.57
CA ILE A 98 -15.16 -1.10 -6.46
C ILE A 98 -14.91 -2.54 -6.04
N TYR A 99 -15.04 -3.47 -6.97
CA TYR A 99 -14.77 -4.90 -6.81
C TYR A 99 -13.37 -5.20 -7.33
N LEU A 100 -12.41 -5.44 -6.45
CA LEU A 100 -11.04 -5.73 -6.82
C LEU A 100 -10.73 -7.21 -6.62
N VAL A 101 -10.20 -7.83 -7.67
CA VAL A 101 -9.57 -9.14 -7.56
C VAL A 101 -8.07 -8.93 -7.37
N SER A 102 -7.53 -9.30 -6.21
CA SER A 102 -6.10 -9.18 -5.96
C SER A 102 -5.32 -10.13 -6.85
N SER A 103 -4.57 -9.58 -7.79
CA SER A 103 -3.62 -10.33 -8.62
C SER A 103 -2.25 -10.51 -7.93
N SER A 104 -2.15 -10.19 -6.64
CA SER A 104 -0.91 -10.33 -5.89
C SER A 104 -0.65 -11.81 -5.62
N ASP A 105 0.22 -12.35 -6.38
CA ASP A 105 0.97 -13.59 -6.38
C ASP A 105 0.55 -14.57 -7.47
N ALA A 106 1.34 -14.54 -8.56
CA ALA A 106 1.40 -15.61 -9.54
C ALA A 106 1.75 -16.99 -8.93
N ARG A 107 2.02 -17.04 -7.61
CA ARG A 107 2.38 -18.24 -6.84
C ARG A 107 1.23 -18.84 -6.04
N THR A 108 0.16 -18.09 -5.77
CA THR A 108 -1.01 -18.60 -5.04
C THR A 108 -2.24 -18.60 -5.95
N LYS A 109 -2.80 -19.78 -6.20
CA LYS A 109 -4.04 -19.97 -7.00
C LYS A 109 -5.29 -19.33 -6.37
N SER A 110 -5.22 -18.76 -5.17
CA SER A 110 -6.34 -18.09 -4.51
C SER A 110 -6.41 -16.61 -4.89
N LYS A 111 -7.24 -16.30 -5.88
CA LYS A 111 -7.65 -14.92 -6.18
C LYS A 111 -8.45 -14.39 -4.98
N LYS A 112 -7.83 -13.62 -4.11
CA LYS A 112 -8.57 -12.92 -3.05
C LYS A 112 -9.23 -11.68 -3.64
N TRP A 113 -10.51 -11.59 -3.53
CA TRP A 113 -11.28 -10.40 -3.88
C TRP A 113 -11.51 -9.53 -2.65
N ARG A 114 -11.67 -8.24 -2.85
CA ARG A 114 -12.15 -7.31 -1.85
C ARG A 114 -13.04 -6.25 -2.47
N LEU A 115 -13.92 -5.75 -1.65
CA LEU A 115 -14.84 -4.67 -1.98
C LEU A 115 -14.37 -3.39 -1.29
N ILE A 116 -14.33 -2.31 -2.04
CA ILE A 116 -14.05 -0.96 -1.52
C ILE A 116 -15.31 -0.12 -1.76
N PRO A 117 -16.10 0.17 -0.73
CA PRO A 117 -17.20 1.12 -0.85
C PRO A 117 -16.68 2.49 -1.28
N LEU A 118 -17.39 3.13 -2.19
CA LEU A 118 -17.02 4.46 -2.66
C LEU A 118 -17.39 5.51 -1.60
N SER A 119 -16.39 6.24 -1.13
CA SER A 119 -16.59 7.46 -0.38
C SER A 119 -17.01 8.59 -1.34
N LYS A 120 -17.65 9.66 -0.81
CA LYS A 120 -17.95 10.87 -1.61
C LYS A 120 -16.72 11.42 -2.35
N GLY A 121 -15.52 11.33 -1.74
CA GLY A 121 -14.27 11.73 -2.36
C GLY A 121 -13.85 10.82 -3.52
N ALA A 122 -14.08 9.51 -3.40
CA ALA A 122 -13.81 8.55 -4.47
C ALA A 122 -14.80 8.72 -5.63
N GLU A 123 -16.09 8.90 -5.34
CA GLU A 123 -17.12 9.18 -6.35
C GLU A 123 -16.80 10.46 -7.13
N LYS A 124 -16.48 11.56 -6.42
CA LYS A 124 -16.08 12.83 -7.05
C LYS A 124 -14.82 12.66 -7.93
N ALA A 125 -13.86 11.85 -7.49
CA ALA A 125 -12.68 11.58 -8.29
C ALA A 125 -13.00 10.74 -9.55
N LEU A 126 -13.98 9.85 -9.48
CA LEU A 126 -14.42 9.02 -10.62
C LEU A 126 -15.19 9.79 -11.69
N GLN A 127 -15.92 10.84 -11.33
CA GLN A 127 -16.74 11.63 -12.26
C GLN A 127 -15.95 12.25 -13.42
N VAL A 128 -14.64 12.37 -13.30
CA VAL A 128 -13.76 12.96 -14.32
C VAL A 128 -13.34 11.95 -15.39
N PHE A 129 -13.54 10.65 -15.12
CA PHE A 129 -13.13 9.58 -16.03
C PHE A 129 -14.27 9.19 -16.98
N ASP A 130 -13.91 8.84 -18.20
CA ASP A 130 -14.84 8.26 -19.17
C ASP A 130 -15.09 6.79 -18.80
N LEU A 131 -16.21 6.56 -18.12
CA LEU A 131 -16.61 5.21 -17.69
C LEU A 131 -17.30 4.41 -18.82
N THR A 132 -17.33 4.89 -20.06
CA THR A 132 -17.77 4.11 -21.21
C THR A 132 -16.66 3.22 -21.76
N GLN A 133 -15.42 3.52 -21.43
CA GLN A 133 -14.25 2.73 -21.81
C GLN A 133 -14.15 1.43 -21.00
N GLU A 134 -13.43 0.43 -21.50
CA GLU A 134 -13.19 -0.84 -20.79
C GLU A 134 -12.43 -0.61 -19.48
N TYR A 135 -11.45 0.30 -19.47
CA TYR A 135 -10.63 0.64 -18.31
C TYR A 135 -10.91 2.06 -17.85
N VAL A 136 -10.91 2.26 -16.52
CA VAL A 136 -11.12 3.58 -15.90
C VAL A 136 -10.03 4.56 -16.30
N LEU A 137 -8.81 4.08 -16.48
CA LEU A 137 -7.69 4.88 -16.92
C LEU A 137 -7.15 4.39 -18.25
N PRO A 138 -6.65 5.30 -19.11
CA PRO A 138 -5.91 4.91 -20.30
C PRO A 138 -4.69 4.05 -19.90
N ARG A 139 -4.30 3.15 -20.79
CA ARG A 139 -3.12 2.30 -20.57
C ARG A 139 -1.87 3.16 -20.46
N PHE A 140 -1.11 2.96 -19.41
CA PHE A 140 0.11 3.71 -19.12
C PHE A 140 1.25 2.81 -18.63
N HIS A 141 2.47 3.29 -18.79
CA HIS A 141 3.62 2.61 -18.20
C HIS A 141 3.76 3.00 -16.72
N LYS A 142 3.74 2.02 -15.82
CA LYS A 142 3.73 2.25 -14.36
C LYS A 142 4.89 3.08 -13.85
N ASP A 143 6.07 2.94 -14.45
CA ASP A 143 7.25 3.69 -14.02
C ASP A 143 7.19 5.16 -14.45
N SER A 144 6.56 5.47 -15.61
CA SER A 144 6.30 6.85 -16.02
C SER A 144 5.40 7.55 -15.01
N ILE A 145 4.34 6.89 -14.54
CA ILE A 145 3.43 7.44 -13.54
C ILE A 145 4.09 7.62 -12.17
N LYS A 146 4.89 6.65 -11.74
CA LYS A 146 5.70 6.82 -10.51
C LYS A 146 6.62 8.04 -10.61
N THR A 147 7.26 8.22 -11.76
CA THR A 147 8.15 9.36 -12.02
C THR A 147 7.38 10.68 -12.04
N ALA A 148 6.19 10.71 -12.66
CA ALA A 148 5.32 11.89 -12.65
C ALA A 148 4.95 12.30 -11.21
N PHE A 149 4.51 11.33 -10.39
CA PHE A 149 4.20 11.58 -8.99
C PHE A 149 5.41 12.10 -8.19
N GLN A 150 6.58 11.48 -8.38
CA GLN A 150 7.81 11.93 -7.71
C GLN A 150 8.20 13.36 -8.10
N ARG A 151 8.01 13.73 -9.37
CA ARG A 151 8.24 15.11 -9.85
C ARG A 151 7.26 16.09 -9.23
N ALA A 152 5.98 15.72 -9.13
CA ALA A 152 4.96 16.53 -8.47
C ALA A 152 5.32 16.77 -7.00
N CYS A 153 5.62 15.70 -6.24
CA CYS A 153 6.07 15.82 -4.85
C CYS A 153 7.30 16.72 -4.69
N LYS A 154 8.28 16.59 -5.60
CA LYS A 154 9.49 17.41 -5.55
C LYS A 154 9.16 18.89 -5.80
N ARG A 155 8.33 19.21 -6.80
CA ARG A 155 7.89 20.57 -7.10
C ARG A 155 7.06 21.18 -5.97
N ALA A 156 6.24 20.36 -5.33
CA ALA A 156 5.43 20.73 -4.17
C ALA A 156 6.23 20.88 -2.86
N GLY A 157 7.56 20.72 -2.88
CA GLY A 157 8.41 20.83 -1.69
C GLY A 157 8.22 19.71 -0.65
N ILE A 158 7.58 18.61 -1.04
CA ILE A 158 7.31 17.49 -0.11
C ILE A 158 8.63 16.85 0.36
N ALA A 159 8.71 16.53 1.65
CA ALA A 159 9.89 15.96 2.27
C ALA A 159 10.35 14.64 1.62
N LYS A 160 11.67 14.48 1.43
CA LYS A 160 12.27 13.22 0.96
C LYS A 160 11.75 12.02 1.78
N GLY A 161 11.37 10.96 1.07
CA GLY A 161 10.85 9.74 1.69
C GLY A 161 9.32 9.64 1.70
N LYS A 162 8.58 10.71 1.34
CA LYS A 162 7.15 10.68 1.02
C LYS A 162 6.85 10.58 -0.50
N HIS A 163 7.84 10.61 -1.38
CA HIS A 163 7.66 10.73 -2.84
C HIS A 163 7.17 9.46 -3.53
N GLY A 164 6.74 8.46 -2.81
CA GLY A 164 6.23 7.21 -3.40
C GLY A 164 4.71 7.23 -3.55
N VAL A 165 4.18 6.82 -4.70
CA VAL A 165 2.73 6.66 -4.93
C VAL A 165 2.07 5.80 -3.82
N HIS A 166 2.81 4.82 -3.26
CA HIS A 166 2.31 3.99 -2.17
C HIS A 166 2.01 4.77 -0.89
N CYS A 167 2.63 5.95 -0.72
CA CYS A 167 2.32 6.85 0.39
C CYS A 167 0.86 7.34 0.37
N LEU A 168 0.21 7.43 -0.80
CA LEU A 168 -1.24 7.73 -0.90
C LEU A 168 -2.09 6.65 -0.22
N ARG A 169 -1.70 5.39 -0.37
CA ARG A 169 -2.36 4.27 0.31
C ARG A 169 -2.09 4.28 1.82
N HIS A 170 -0.88 4.66 2.23
CA HIS A 170 -0.59 4.90 3.66
C HIS A 170 -1.47 6.03 4.21
N THR A 171 -1.66 7.11 3.44
CA THR A 171 -2.55 8.23 3.81
C THR A 171 -3.99 7.77 3.99
N PHE A 172 -4.53 6.97 3.07
CA PHE A 172 -5.86 6.38 3.23
C PHE A 172 -5.98 5.57 4.52
N ALA A 173 -5.04 4.65 4.77
CA ALA A 173 -5.04 3.84 5.97
C ALA A 173 -4.92 4.65 7.25
N SER A 174 -4.00 5.62 7.27
CA SER A 174 -3.78 6.51 8.41
C SER A 174 -5.03 7.34 8.73
N ASN A 175 -5.66 7.91 7.71
CA ASN A 175 -6.89 8.67 7.88
C ASN A 175 -8.04 7.82 8.44
N LEU A 176 -8.19 6.58 7.98
CA LEU A 176 -9.20 5.67 8.54
C LEU A 176 -8.96 5.39 10.01
N VAL A 177 -7.71 5.09 10.40
CA VAL A 177 -7.37 4.79 11.80
C VAL A 177 -7.54 6.02 12.69
N MET A 178 -7.10 7.20 12.25
CA MET A 178 -7.31 8.47 12.97
C MET A 178 -8.80 8.81 13.13
N ASN A 179 -9.65 8.35 12.19
CA ASN A 179 -11.11 8.47 12.29
C ASN A 179 -11.77 7.26 13.01
N LYS A 180 -11.04 6.58 13.88
CA LYS A 180 -11.53 5.50 14.74
C LYS A 180 -12.08 4.27 13.99
N VAL A 181 -11.73 4.08 12.71
CA VAL A 181 -12.10 2.86 11.98
C VAL A 181 -11.29 1.68 12.51
N PRO A 182 -11.93 0.56 12.92
CA PRO A 182 -11.21 -0.58 13.48
C PRO A 182 -10.15 -1.14 12.54
N LEU A 183 -8.98 -1.49 13.06
CA LEU A 183 -7.84 -2.01 12.27
C LEU A 183 -8.19 -3.19 11.38
N HIS A 184 -9.11 -4.07 11.83
CA HIS A 184 -9.57 -5.19 11.03
C HIS A 184 -10.38 -4.74 9.79
N THR A 185 -11.16 -3.68 9.92
CA THR A 185 -11.87 -3.07 8.78
C THR A 185 -10.88 -2.43 7.81
N VAL A 186 -9.88 -1.70 8.33
CA VAL A 186 -8.79 -1.14 7.51
C VAL A 186 -8.03 -2.26 6.78
N GLN A 187 -7.73 -3.38 7.46
CA GLN A 187 -7.11 -4.56 6.86
C GLN A 187 -7.91 -5.07 5.66
N LYS A 188 -9.23 -5.23 5.82
CA LYS A 188 -10.14 -5.71 4.76
C LYS A 188 -10.16 -4.75 3.57
N LEU A 189 -10.32 -3.45 3.80
CA LEU A 189 -10.33 -2.41 2.77
C LEU A 189 -9.01 -2.38 1.98
N LEU A 190 -7.89 -2.49 2.67
CA LEU A 190 -6.58 -2.56 2.04
C LEU A 190 -6.30 -3.91 1.36
N GLY A 191 -6.96 -4.98 1.77
CA GLY A 191 -6.67 -6.35 1.30
C GLY A 191 -5.30 -6.83 1.76
N HIS A 192 -4.95 -6.58 3.01
CA HIS A 192 -3.76 -7.15 3.63
C HIS A 192 -4.03 -8.59 4.07
N ALA A 193 -3.20 -9.52 3.62
CA ALA A 193 -3.34 -10.94 3.98
C ALA A 193 -3.08 -11.20 5.46
N ASN A 194 -2.24 -10.37 6.09
CA ASN A 194 -1.88 -10.49 7.50
C ASN A 194 -2.16 -9.16 8.22
N ILE A 195 -2.81 -9.23 9.37
CA ILE A 195 -3.12 -8.07 10.22
C ILE A 195 -1.86 -7.32 10.65
N LYS A 196 -0.74 -8.02 10.89
CA LYS A 196 0.57 -7.42 11.22
C LYS A 196 0.98 -6.32 10.24
N THR A 197 0.57 -6.41 8.97
CA THR A 197 0.83 -5.35 7.98
C THR A 197 -0.01 -4.09 8.25
N THR A 198 -1.14 -4.22 8.94
CA THR A 198 -2.03 -3.10 9.28
C THR A 198 -1.70 -2.53 10.66
N GLU A 199 -1.13 -3.32 11.55
CA GLU A 199 -0.71 -2.90 12.90
C GLU A 199 0.31 -1.76 12.88
N GLN A 200 1.04 -1.56 11.78
CA GLN A 200 1.91 -0.40 11.59
C GLN A 200 1.19 0.95 11.70
N TYR A 201 -0.15 0.98 11.58
CA TYR A 201 -0.96 2.19 11.75
C TYR A 201 -1.59 2.30 13.15
N ALA A 202 -1.47 1.29 14.02
CA ALA A 202 -2.14 1.24 15.32
C ALA A 202 -1.81 2.43 16.21
N HIS A 203 -0.57 2.93 16.14
CA HIS A 203 -0.11 4.09 16.89
C HIS A 203 -0.83 5.41 16.53
N LEU A 204 -1.58 5.43 15.42
CA LEU A 204 -2.38 6.60 14.99
C LEU A 204 -3.80 6.54 15.54
N SER A 205 -4.19 5.44 16.17
CA SER A 205 -5.50 5.33 16.81
C SER A 205 -5.57 6.29 18.00
N PRO A 206 -6.60 7.13 18.10
CA PRO A 206 -6.86 7.86 19.32
C PRO A 206 -7.02 6.87 20.48
N ASP A 207 -6.78 7.31 21.73
CA ASP A 207 -6.70 6.47 22.92
C ASP A 207 -8.01 5.71 23.16
N TYR A 208 -8.19 4.59 22.46
CA TYR A 208 -9.38 3.73 22.55
C TYR A 208 -9.59 3.15 23.95
N LEU A 209 -8.50 2.99 24.71
CA LEU A 209 -8.57 2.40 26.05
C LEU A 209 -9.38 3.29 27.00
N LYS A 210 -9.19 4.61 26.93
CA LYS A 210 -9.91 5.55 27.76
C LYS A 210 -11.37 5.65 27.36
N ASP A 211 -11.64 5.84 26.06
CA ASP A 211 -12.99 5.94 25.51
C ASP A 211 -13.80 4.63 25.70
N SER A 212 -13.10 3.47 25.70
CA SER A 212 -13.76 2.16 25.85
C SER A 212 -14.19 1.85 27.29
N LEU A 213 -13.65 2.55 28.26
CA LEU A 213 -14.00 2.39 29.69
C LEU A 213 -15.04 3.44 30.13
N GLU A 214 -15.22 4.52 29.37
CA GLU A 214 -16.27 5.50 29.62
C GLU A 214 -17.64 4.87 29.33
N GLY A 215 -18.40 4.59 30.37
CA GLY A 215 -19.76 3.97 30.31
C GLY A 215 -19.82 2.48 30.58
N VAL A 216 -18.72 1.88 31.02
CA VAL A 216 -18.69 0.49 31.53
C VAL A 216 -18.69 0.55 33.06
N ASP A 217 -19.85 0.63 33.65
CA ASP A 217 -20.06 0.44 35.11
C ASP A 217 -20.38 -1.04 35.37
N PHE A 218 -19.64 -1.68 36.27
CA PHE A 218 -19.85 -3.06 36.73
C PHE A 218 -20.64 -3.07 38.02
#